data_94bb2f51560460b4d1995106c1d1ccf3
#
_entry.id   94bb2f51560460b4d1995106c1d1ccf3
#
_cell.length_a   1.000
_cell.length_b   1.000
_cell.length_c   1.000
_cell.angle_alpha   90.00
_cell.angle_beta   90.00
_cell.angle_gamma   90.00
#
_symmetry.space_group_name_H-M   'P 1'
#
loop_
_entity.id
_entity.type
_entity.pdbx_description
1 polymer ?
#
loop_
_entity_poly.entity_id
_entity_poly.type
_entity_poly.pdbx_seq_one_letter_code
_entity_poly.pdbx_strand_id
1 'polypeptide(L)'
;VGIVKDILYKISSSQHLEKVKNQSVFPYYHIVANDKKWHIKYLYLYKGTECFYSDIELLSKHYIPLPVEKIIEAKEKRNTFLLTFDDGLREVYTTIYPILKEKGLSAVFFINPDYVDNKKMMYKHRLSVLLSFIEKSNFDKNILNQVARICSFTYRDEKSFKQIFLKLKSVKEKEIDQVFELLNINEKEYLEEKKLYLSRDEIQEMMDNGFYFGGHSMSHRPLHELTFEEQ
;
A
#
# COMPACT_ATOMS: atom_id res chain seq x y z
N VAL A 1 -7.59 -17.94 -5.77
CA VAL A 1 -6.95 -16.72 -6.35
C VAL A 1 -5.67 -16.36 -5.58
N GLY A 2 -5.57 -16.64 -4.25
CA GLY A 2 -4.39 -16.35 -3.43
C GLY A 2 -3.15 -17.16 -3.82
N ILE A 3 -3.28 -18.48 -3.99
CA ILE A 3 -2.15 -19.39 -4.23
C ILE A 3 -1.39 -19.07 -5.54
N VAL A 4 -2.09 -18.66 -6.60
CA VAL A 4 -1.46 -18.29 -7.88
C VAL A 4 -0.70 -16.96 -7.74
N LYS A 5 -1.21 -15.98 -6.98
CA LYS A 5 -0.48 -14.73 -6.69
C LYS A 5 0.77 -14.98 -5.86
N ASP A 6 0.70 -15.86 -4.86
CA ASP A 6 1.85 -16.24 -4.02
C ASP A 6 2.95 -16.94 -4.81
N ILE A 7 2.57 -17.76 -5.79
CA ILE A 7 3.51 -18.43 -6.71
C ILE A 7 4.14 -17.40 -7.64
N LEU A 8 3.36 -16.49 -8.23
CA LEU A 8 3.89 -15.44 -9.11
C LEU A 8 4.80 -14.46 -8.36
N TYR A 9 4.49 -14.15 -7.11
CA TYR A 9 5.32 -13.30 -6.24
C TYR A 9 6.68 -13.94 -5.91
N LYS A 10 6.74 -15.28 -5.79
CA LYS A 10 7.98 -16.04 -5.56
C LYS A 10 8.77 -16.34 -6.83
N ILE A 11 8.14 -16.27 -8.01
CA ILE A 11 8.74 -16.60 -9.32
C ILE A 11 9.19 -15.34 -10.08
N SER A 12 9.32 -14.17 -9.47
CA SER A 12 10.03 -13.04 -10.10
C SER A 12 11.52 -13.38 -10.18
N SER A 13 11.84 -14.33 -11.02
CA SER A 13 13.19 -14.81 -11.31
C SER A 13 13.78 -13.99 -12.45
N SER A 14 15.11 -13.99 -12.55
CA SER A 14 15.87 -13.43 -13.67
C SER A 14 15.32 -13.78 -15.08
N GLN A 15 14.65 -14.91 -15.23
CA GLN A 15 14.01 -15.34 -16.49
C GLN A 15 12.86 -14.41 -16.94
N HIS A 16 12.16 -13.73 -16.04
CA HIS A 16 11.12 -12.77 -16.43
C HIS A 16 11.72 -11.45 -16.91
N LEU A 17 12.84 -11.01 -16.32
CA LEU A 17 13.55 -9.81 -16.76
C LEU A 17 14.18 -10.00 -18.15
N GLU A 18 14.59 -11.22 -18.49
CA GLU A 18 15.10 -11.52 -19.85
C GLU A 18 14.05 -11.31 -20.95
N LYS A 19 12.77 -11.50 -20.65
CA LYS A 19 11.67 -11.30 -21.60
C LYS A 19 11.39 -9.83 -21.91
N VAL A 20 11.82 -8.92 -21.04
CA VAL A 20 11.63 -7.46 -21.18
C VAL A 20 12.93 -6.73 -21.53
N LYS A 21 13.95 -7.46 -22.04
CA LYS A 21 15.16 -6.84 -22.59
C LYS A 21 14.82 -5.78 -23.62
N ASN A 22 15.58 -4.71 -23.62
CA ASN A 22 15.40 -3.52 -24.48
C ASN A 22 14.16 -2.66 -24.15
N GLN A 23 13.56 -2.82 -22.97
CA GLN A 23 12.48 -1.96 -22.49
C GLN A 23 12.91 -1.27 -21.19
N SER A 24 12.27 -0.14 -20.87
CA SER A 24 12.35 0.44 -19.54
C SER A 24 11.33 -0.24 -18.62
N VAL A 25 11.68 -0.50 -17.37
CA VAL A 25 10.81 -1.13 -16.38
C VAL A 25 10.57 -0.17 -15.21
N PHE A 26 9.34 -0.17 -14.73
CA PHE A 26 8.89 0.67 -13.62
C PHE A 26 8.29 -0.22 -12.52
N PRO A 27 9.14 -0.94 -11.74
CA PRO A 27 8.65 -1.73 -10.64
C PRO A 27 7.95 -0.84 -9.61
N TYR A 28 6.75 -1.25 -9.16
CA TYR A 28 6.02 -0.51 -8.17
C TYR A 28 5.87 -1.31 -6.87
N TYR A 29 5.90 -0.60 -5.77
CA TYR A 29 5.71 -1.12 -4.43
C TYR A 29 4.74 -0.20 -3.67
N HIS A 30 4.17 -0.70 -2.59
CA HIS A 30 3.41 0.13 -1.64
C HIS A 30 4.17 0.22 -0.32
N ILE A 31 4.74 -0.90 0.10
CA ILE A 31 5.40 -1.03 1.41
C ILE A 31 6.51 -2.08 1.35
N VAL A 32 7.55 -1.86 2.15
CA VAL A 32 8.57 -2.85 2.51
C VAL A 32 8.68 -2.88 4.03
N ALA A 33 8.42 -4.03 4.64
CA ALA A 33 8.46 -4.18 6.09
C ALA A 33 8.75 -5.63 6.49
N ASN A 34 9.42 -5.83 7.63
CA ASN A 34 9.72 -7.16 8.16
C ASN A 34 8.64 -7.67 9.13
N ASP A 35 7.85 -6.77 9.70
CA ASP A 35 6.77 -7.07 10.63
C ASP A 35 5.40 -7.03 9.97
N LYS A 36 4.40 -7.64 10.62
CA LYS A 36 3.01 -7.63 10.12
C LYS A 36 2.35 -6.29 10.39
N LYS A 37 1.96 -5.61 9.33
CA LYS A 37 1.24 -4.34 9.37
C LYS A 37 -0.26 -4.59 9.31
N TRP A 38 -0.99 -4.28 10.38
CA TRP A 38 -2.43 -4.58 10.49
C TRP A 38 -3.27 -3.90 9.44
N HIS A 39 -2.92 -2.66 9.07
CA HIS A 39 -3.61 -1.91 8.03
C HIS A 39 -3.45 -2.51 6.62
N ILE A 40 -2.44 -3.38 6.42
CA ILE A 40 -2.15 -4.04 5.13
C ILE A 40 -2.43 -5.54 5.15
N LYS A 41 -2.43 -6.17 6.33
CA LYS A 41 -2.41 -7.63 6.54
C LYS A 41 -3.37 -8.42 5.66
N TYR A 42 -4.54 -7.86 5.37
CA TYR A 42 -5.59 -8.53 4.61
C TYR A 42 -5.76 -8.01 3.18
N LEU A 43 -4.96 -7.04 2.75
CA LEU A 43 -5.09 -6.40 1.46
C LEU A 43 -4.19 -7.03 0.41
N TYR A 44 -2.91 -7.12 0.69
CA TYR A 44 -1.91 -7.68 -0.21
C TYR A 44 -0.66 -8.13 0.56
N LEU A 45 0.15 -8.96 -0.12
CA LEU A 45 1.47 -9.36 0.38
C LEU A 45 2.50 -8.25 0.10
N TYR A 46 3.49 -8.15 0.94
CA TYR A 46 4.61 -7.23 0.77
C TYR A 46 5.94 -7.91 1.11
N LYS A 47 7.02 -7.32 0.65
CA LYS A 47 8.39 -7.85 0.83
C LYS A 47 9.01 -7.30 2.11
N GLY A 48 9.86 -8.14 2.71
CA GLY A 48 10.81 -7.69 3.72
C GLY A 48 12.03 -6.99 3.09
N THR A 49 12.84 -6.36 3.93
CA THR A 49 14.02 -5.59 3.51
C THR A 49 15.02 -6.43 2.71
N GLU A 50 15.31 -7.67 3.13
CA GLU A 50 16.24 -8.56 2.40
C GLU A 50 15.76 -8.84 0.96
N CYS A 51 14.46 -9.13 0.80
CA CYS A 51 13.89 -9.35 -0.52
C CYS A 51 13.93 -8.07 -1.38
N PHE A 52 13.74 -6.91 -0.76
CA PHE A 52 13.80 -5.62 -1.45
C PHE A 52 15.24 -5.31 -1.90
N TYR A 53 16.24 -5.54 -1.06
CA TYR A 53 17.65 -5.44 -1.45
C TYR A 53 17.97 -6.36 -2.64
N SER A 54 17.52 -7.61 -2.60
CA SER A 54 17.73 -8.57 -3.70
C SER A 54 17.06 -8.11 -5.01
N ASP A 55 15.87 -7.49 -4.93
CA ASP A 55 15.21 -6.91 -6.10
C ASP A 55 16.03 -5.75 -6.70
N ILE A 56 16.56 -4.84 -5.86
CA ILE A 56 17.41 -3.73 -6.30
C ILE A 56 18.68 -4.25 -6.98
N GLU A 57 19.35 -5.24 -6.38
CA GLU A 57 20.55 -5.85 -6.96
C GLU A 57 20.25 -6.51 -8.31
N LEU A 58 19.14 -7.25 -8.40
CA LEU A 58 18.73 -7.89 -9.64
C LEU A 58 18.41 -6.84 -10.74
N LEU A 59 17.69 -5.78 -10.39
CA LEU A 59 17.39 -4.68 -11.30
C LEU A 59 18.69 -3.99 -11.76
N SER A 60 19.57 -3.63 -10.84
CA SER A 60 20.84 -2.94 -11.15
C SER A 60 21.81 -3.79 -11.98
N LYS A 61 21.69 -5.11 -11.91
CA LYS A 61 22.47 -6.03 -12.75
C LYS A 61 22.02 -6.01 -14.21
N HIS A 62 20.74 -5.82 -14.49
CA HIS A 62 20.14 -5.95 -15.82
C HIS A 62 19.72 -4.62 -16.44
N TYR A 63 19.54 -3.58 -15.65
CA TYR A 63 19.02 -2.27 -16.05
C TYR A 63 19.86 -1.14 -15.44
N ILE A 64 19.89 -0.04 -16.11
CA ILE A 64 20.53 1.21 -15.65
C ILE A 64 19.50 2.01 -14.84
N PRO A 65 19.80 2.43 -13.60
CA PRO A 65 18.92 3.33 -12.86
C PRO A 65 18.61 4.59 -13.64
N LEU A 66 17.33 4.97 -13.70
CA LEU A 66 16.89 6.14 -14.44
C LEU A 66 16.59 7.28 -13.47
N PRO A 67 17.32 8.41 -13.52
CA PRO A 67 16.93 9.63 -12.84
C PRO A 67 15.58 10.14 -13.37
N VAL A 68 14.72 10.60 -12.48
CA VAL A 68 13.35 11.04 -12.83
C VAL A 68 13.37 12.14 -13.89
N GLU A 69 14.30 13.09 -13.78
CA GLU A 69 14.46 14.21 -14.72
C GLU A 69 14.69 13.74 -16.16
N LYS A 70 15.33 12.58 -16.30
CA LYS A 70 15.65 12.02 -17.62
C LYS A 70 14.48 11.22 -18.23
N ILE A 71 13.39 10.99 -17.50
CA ILE A 71 12.22 10.30 -18.04
C ILE A 71 11.56 11.11 -19.16
N ILE A 72 11.40 12.41 -18.95
CA ILE A 72 10.71 13.32 -19.87
C ILE A 72 11.58 13.65 -21.09
N GLU A 73 12.89 13.71 -20.89
CA GLU A 73 13.83 14.15 -21.94
C GLU A 73 14.18 13.05 -22.95
N ALA A 74 14.03 11.77 -22.60
CA ALA A 74 14.50 10.69 -23.43
C ALA A 74 13.41 10.08 -24.31
N LYS A 75 13.56 10.27 -25.60
CA LYS A 75 12.70 9.68 -26.64
C LYS A 75 12.85 8.16 -26.77
N GLU A 76 13.99 7.60 -26.40
CA GLU A 76 14.27 6.16 -26.46
C GLU A 76 15.14 5.74 -25.28
N LYS A 77 14.55 5.23 -24.22
CA LYS A 77 15.29 4.61 -23.11
C LYS A 77 15.09 3.12 -23.12
N ARG A 78 16.19 2.41 -23.26
CA ARG A 78 16.21 0.93 -23.25
C ARG A 78 17.03 0.46 -22.05
N ASN A 79 16.64 -0.64 -21.45
CA ASN A 79 17.33 -1.26 -20.31
C ASN A 79 17.54 -0.28 -19.15
N THR A 80 16.51 0.50 -18.83
CA THR A 80 16.50 1.37 -17.64
C THR A 80 15.41 0.94 -16.65
N PHE A 81 15.56 1.32 -15.38
CA PHE A 81 14.50 1.16 -14.38
C PHE A 81 14.35 2.40 -13.52
N LEU A 82 13.15 2.62 -13.05
CA LEU A 82 12.83 3.59 -12.02
C LEU A 82 11.84 2.94 -11.05
N LEU A 83 12.15 3.01 -9.77
CA LEU A 83 11.27 2.53 -8.72
C LEU A 83 10.14 3.51 -8.45
N THR A 84 8.94 2.99 -8.26
CA THR A 84 7.77 3.78 -7.86
C THR A 84 7.12 3.18 -6.62
N PHE A 85 6.53 4.06 -5.79
CA PHE A 85 5.91 3.67 -4.53
C PHE A 85 4.57 4.38 -4.39
N ASP A 86 3.51 3.63 -4.09
CA ASP A 86 2.16 4.15 -4.00
C ASP A 86 1.68 4.29 -2.53
N ASP A 87 0.57 4.98 -2.33
CA ASP A 87 -0.19 5.14 -1.09
C ASP A 87 0.44 6.05 -0.01
N GLY A 88 1.71 6.42 -0.10
CA GLY A 88 2.36 7.28 0.88
C GLY A 88 2.44 6.68 2.30
N LEU A 89 2.61 5.36 2.41
CA LEU A 89 2.80 4.68 3.69
C LEU A 89 4.14 5.10 4.34
N ARG A 90 4.17 5.20 5.66
CA ARG A 90 5.33 5.72 6.40
C ARG A 90 6.59 4.85 6.25
N GLU A 91 6.43 3.56 5.98
CA GLU A 91 7.55 2.67 5.69
C GLU A 91 8.37 3.10 4.46
N VAL A 92 7.80 3.93 3.60
CA VAL A 92 8.54 4.60 2.53
C VAL A 92 9.66 5.47 3.09
N TYR A 93 9.38 6.25 4.14
CA TYR A 93 10.38 7.07 4.82
C TYR A 93 11.29 6.26 5.76
N THR A 94 10.70 5.41 6.59
CA THR A 94 11.47 4.73 7.66
C THR A 94 12.31 3.56 7.17
N THR A 95 11.97 2.95 6.03
CA THR A 95 12.62 1.74 5.52
C THR A 95 13.18 1.94 4.11
N ILE A 96 12.36 2.43 3.18
CA ILE A 96 12.71 2.47 1.75
C ILE A 96 13.67 3.62 1.46
N TYR A 97 13.37 4.82 1.92
CA TYR A 97 14.18 6.03 1.67
C TYR A 97 15.64 5.87 2.10
N PRO A 98 15.98 5.36 3.31
CA PRO A 98 17.37 5.13 3.69
C PRO A 98 18.09 4.15 2.75
N ILE A 99 17.41 3.08 2.31
CA ILE A 99 17.98 2.08 1.40
C ILE A 99 18.27 2.72 0.03
N LEU A 100 17.32 3.48 -0.52
CA LEU A 100 17.49 4.14 -1.81
C LEU A 100 18.60 5.19 -1.77
N LYS A 101 18.69 5.95 -0.68
CA LYS A 101 19.75 6.95 -0.46
C LYS A 101 21.13 6.29 -0.39
N GLU A 102 21.26 5.17 0.38
CA GLU A 102 22.49 4.37 0.45
C GLU A 102 22.93 3.87 -0.93
N LYS A 103 21.98 3.42 -1.74
CA LYS A 103 22.26 2.87 -3.09
C LYS A 103 22.39 3.95 -4.19
N GLY A 104 22.18 5.22 -3.87
CA GLY A 104 22.19 6.31 -4.86
C GLY A 104 21.09 6.17 -5.94
N LEU A 105 19.94 5.63 -5.57
CA LEU A 105 18.83 5.38 -6.48
C LEU A 105 17.77 6.48 -6.38
N SER A 106 17.26 6.92 -7.52
CA SER A 106 16.09 7.80 -7.62
C SER A 106 14.79 6.99 -7.58
N ALA A 107 13.72 7.61 -7.09
CA ALA A 107 12.39 7.02 -7.07
C ALA A 107 11.30 8.08 -7.12
N VAL A 108 10.08 7.66 -7.48
CA VAL A 108 8.86 8.47 -7.43
C VAL A 108 7.89 7.89 -6.41
N PHE A 109 7.33 8.74 -5.57
CA PHE A 109 6.36 8.38 -4.56
C PHE A 109 5.00 9.01 -4.89
N PHE A 110 4.00 8.19 -5.15
CA PHE A 110 2.64 8.63 -5.41
C PHE A 110 1.83 8.59 -4.12
N ILE A 111 1.39 9.76 -3.65
CA ILE A 111 0.75 9.93 -2.34
C ILE A 111 -0.71 10.36 -2.47
N ASN A 112 -1.49 10.03 -1.45
CA ASN A 112 -2.86 10.49 -1.30
C ASN A 112 -2.90 11.63 -0.25
N PRO A 113 -3.12 12.89 -0.65
CA PRO A 113 -3.03 14.04 0.25
C PRO A 113 -3.95 13.98 1.48
N ASP A 114 -5.09 13.30 1.37
CA ASP A 114 -6.04 13.13 2.46
C ASP A 114 -5.47 12.42 3.70
N TYR A 115 -4.43 11.58 3.51
CA TYR A 115 -3.86 10.74 4.56
C TYR A 115 -2.55 11.27 5.13
N VAL A 116 -1.93 12.24 4.45
CA VAL A 116 -0.70 12.90 4.94
C VAL A 116 -0.93 13.48 6.32
N ASP A 117 0.09 13.39 7.19
CA ASP A 117 0.05 13.75 8.60
C ASP A 117 -0.89 12.85 9.44
N ASN A 118 -1.26 11.68 8.94
CA ASN A 118 -2.20 10.75 9.62
C ASN A 118 -3.55 11.39 9.98
N LYS A 119 -4.07 12.28 9.12
CA LYS A 119 -5.34 12.98 9.36
C LYS A 119 -6.54 12.05 9.44
N LYS A 120 -6.54 11.02 8.61
CA LYS A 120 -7.55 9.94 8.56
C LYS A 120 -6.95 8.68 7.99
N MET A 121 -7.62 7.55 8.14
CA MET A 121 -7.18 6.27 7.60
C MET A 121 -7.86 5.97 6.26
N MET A 122 -7.09 5.48 5.29
CA MET A 122 -7.61 5.00 4.01
C MET A 122 -8.67 3.92 4.24
N TYR A 123 -9.77 3.98 3.51
CA TYR A 123 -10.92 3.09 3.69
C TYR A 123 -10.53 1.59 3.72
N LYS A 124 -9.71 1.14 2.80
CA LYS A 124 -9.25 -0.26 2.78
C LYS A 124 -8.37 -0.62 3.98
N HIS A 125 -7.55 0.32 4.44
CA HIS A 125 -6.74 0.13 5.65
C HIS A 125 -7.63 0.02 6.90
N ARG A 126 -8.72 0.81 6.99
CA ARG A 126 -9.73 0.69 8.06
C ARG A 126 -10.30 -0.73 8.12
N LEU A 127 -10.72 -1.31 6.98
CA LEU A 127 -11.23 -2.68 6.91
C LEU A 127 -10.19 -3.70 7.39
N SER A 128 -8.93 -3.56 6.98
CA SER A 128 -7.87 -4.47 7.39
C SER A 128 -7.55 -4.37 8.89
N VAL A 129 -7.53 -3.16 9.44
CA VAL A 129 -7.34 -2.92 10.89
C VAL A 129 -8.48 -3.56 11.69
N LEU A 130 -9.74 -3.26 11.35
CA LEU A 130 -10.91 -3.83 12.01
C LEU A 130 -10.89 -5.36 11.99
N LEU A 131 -10.57 -5.95 10.84
CA LEU A 131 -10.47 -7.39 10.71
C LEU A 131 -9.34 -7.97 11.56
N SER A 132 -8.25 -7.23 11.76
CA SER A 132 -7.16 -7.63 12.66
C SER A 132 -7.57 -7.60 14.13
N PHE A 133 -8.43 -6.65 14.54
CA PHE A 133 -9.02 -6.63 15.88
C PHE A 133 -10.03 -7.76 16.08
N ILE A 134 -10.88 -8.02 15.08
CA ILE A 134 -11.83 -9.15 15.11
C ILE A 134 -11.08 -10.49 15.22
N GLU A 135 -9.96 -10.64 14.52
CA GLU A 135 -9.10 -11.83 14.62
C GLU A 135 -8.56 -12.02 16.05
N LYS A 136 -8.18 -10.93 16.75
CA LYS A 136 -7.75 -11.01 18.15
C LYS A 136 -8.84 -11.54 19.10
N SER A 137 -10.11 -11.34 18.77
CA SER A 137 -11.24 -11.93 19.49
C SER A 137 -11.52 -13.39 19.09
N ASN A 138 -10.61 -14.04 18.36
CA ASN A 138 -10.77 -15.37 17.76
C ASN A 138 -12.05 -15.48 16.89
N PHE A 139 -12.39 -14.41 16.16
CA PHE A 139 -13.60 -14.33 15.34
C PHE A 139 -14.86 -14.67 16.12
N ASP A 140 -15.01 -14.12 17.32
CA ASP A 140 -16.18 -14.32 18.16
C ASP A 140 -17.47 -14.14 17.34
N LYS A 141 -18.33 -15.18 17.38
CA LYS A 141 -19.54 -15.25 16.53
C LYS A 141 -20.52 -14.12 16.81
N ASN A 142 -20.59 -13.64 18.07
CA ASN A 142 -21.46 -12.54 18.42
C ASN A 142 -20.96 -11.23 17.78
N ILE A 143 -19.64 -11.00 17.82
CA ILE A 143 -19.02 -9.84 17.15
C ILE A 143 -19.26 -9.92 15.64
N LEU A 144 -19.02 -11.09 15.01
CA LEU A 144 -19.25 -11.27 13.58
C LEU A 144 -20.70 -10.97 13.18
N ASN A 145 -21.66 -11.44 13.97
CA ASN A 145 -23.09 -11.20 13.71
C ASN A 145 -23.46 -9.71 13.84
N GLN A 146 -22.91 -9.01 14.83
CA GLN A 146 -23.14 -7.58 15.00
C GLN A 146 -22.56 -6.77 13.84
N VAL A 147 -21.31 -7.04 13.46
CA VAL A 147 -20.65 -6.40 12.31
C VAL A 147 -21.43 -6.65 11.01
N ALA A 148 -21.84 -7.90 10.76
CA ALA A 148 -22.62 -8.25 9.58
C ALA A 148 -23.98 -7.53 9.53
N ARG A 149 -24.63 -7.33 10.70
CA ARG A 149 -25.88 -6.54 10.81
C ARG A 149 -25.63 -5.07 10.52
N ILE A 150 -24.62 -4.46 11.13
CA ILE A 150 -24.25 -3.06 10.92
C ILE A 150 -23.98 -2.82 9.42
N CYS A 151 -23.16 -3.67 8.80
CA CYS A 151 -22.75 -3.50 7.40
C CYS A 151 -23.77 -4.08 6.40
N SER A 152 -24.90 -4.64 6.86
CA SER A 152 -25.99 -5.18 6.04
C SER A 152 -25.54 -6.27 5.07
N PHE A 153 -24.83 -7.29 5.57
CA PHE A 153 -24.50 -8.49 4.79
C PHE A 153 -24.73 -9.78 5.56
N THR A 154 -24.75 -10.90 4.84
CA THR A 154 -24.83 -12.24 5.42
C THR A 154 -23.57 -13.03 5.11
N TYR A 155 -23.20 -13.96 5.95
CA TYR A 155 -22.05 -14.83 5.79
C TYR A 155 -22.37 -16.26 6.25
N ARG A 156 -21.61 -17.25 5.78
CA ARG A 156 -21.78 -18.67 6.14
C ARG A 156 -20.76 -19.12 7.18
N ASP A 157 -19.53 -18.67 7.01
CA ASP A 157 -18.37 -19.03 7.80
C ASP A 157 -17.39 -17.86 7.89
N GLU A 158 -16.35 -17.99 8.70
CA GLU A 158 -15.32 -16.98 8.89
C GLU A 158 -14.67 -16.56 7.56
N LYS A 159 -14.40 -17.51 6.66
CA LYS A 159 -13.80 -17.24 5.36
C LYS A 159 -14.69 -16.34 4.50
N SER A 160 -15.98 -16.66 4.42
CA SER A 160 -16.95 -15.85 3.68
C SER A 160 -17.14 -14.47 4.32
N PHE A 161 -17.15 -14.38 5.67
CA PHE A 161 -17.17 -13.11 6.38
C PHE A 161 -16.00 -12.22 5.96
N LYS A 162 -14.76 -12.71 6.07
CA LYS A 162 -13.55 -11.96 5.66
C LYS A 162 -13.64 -11.47 4.22
N GLN A 163 -14.05 -12.35 3.31
CA GLN A 163 -14.14 -12.02 1.89
C GLN A 163 -15.18 -10.93 1.60
N ILE A 164 -16.34 -10.98 2.25
CA ILE A 164 -17.40 -9.99 2.05
C ILE A 164 -17.01 -8.67 2.71
N PHE A 165 -16.52 -8.70 3.96
CA PHE A 165 -16.12 -7.52 4.71
C PHE A 165 -15.05 -6.70 3.97
N LEU A 166 -14.01 -7.35 3.45
CA LEU A 166 -12.94 -6.69 2.69
C LEU A 166 -13.39 -6.13 1.32
N LYS A 167 -14.56 -6.57 0.83
CA LYS A 167 -15.16 -6.07 -0.42
C LYS A 167 -16.17 -4.94 -0.20
N LEU A 168 -16.43 -4.55 1.05
CA LEU A 168 -17.30 -3.41 1.32
C LEU A 168 -16.79 -2.17 0.58
N LYS A 169 -17.73 -1.41 0.02
CA LYS A 169 -17.43 -0.19 -0.75
C LYS A 169 -17.32 1.03 0.16
N SER A 170 -16.65 2.06 -0.31
CA SER A 170 -16.40 3.30 0.45
C SER A 170 -17.67 4.05 0.86
N VAL A 171 -18.79 3.82 0.16
CA VAL A 171 -20.10 4.36 0.57
C VAL A 171 -20.57 3.86 1.94
N LYS A 172 -19.93 2.82 2.49
CA LYS A 172 -20.21 2.24 3.81
C LYS A 172 -19.37 2.87 4.94
N GLU A 173 -18.80 4.06 4.76
CA GLU A 173 -17.96 4.70 5.79
C GLU A 173 -18.69 4.84 7.14
N LYS A 174 -19.97 5.23 7.14
CA LYS A 174 -20.76 5.39 8.38
C LYS A 174 -20.94 4.06 9.12
N GLU A 175 -21.18 2.98 8.39
CA GLU A 175 -21.28 1.64 8.97
C GLU A 175 -19.92 1.19 9.53
N ILE A 176 -18.83 1.54 8.86
CA ILE A 176 -17.48 1.25 9.35
C ILE A 176 -17.15 2.05 10.61
N ASP A 177 -17.60 3.32 10.73
CA ASP A 177 -17.48 4.08 11.97
C ASP A 177 -18.17 3.36 13.14
N GLN A 178 -19.40 2.85 12.93
CA GLN A 178 -20.11 2.05 13.94
C GLN A 178 -19.38 0.74 14.31
N VAL A 179 -18.64 0.14 13.39
CA VAL A 179 -17.81 -1.03 13.70
C VAL A 179 -16.60 -0.65 14.55
N PHE A 180 -15.97 0.51 14.33
CA PHE A 180 -14.93 1.03 15.22
C PHE A 180 -15.46 1.25 16.63
N GLU A 181 -16.65 1.85 16.78
CA GLU A 181 -17.34 2.04 18.06
C GLU A 181 -17.65 0.70 18.74
N LEU A 182 -18.24 -0.27 18.00
CA LEU A 182 -18.56 -1.61 18.51
C LEU A 182 -17.32 -2.31 19.10
N LEU A 183 -16.18 -2.14 18.45
CA LEU A 183 -14.92 -2.77 18.88
C LEU A 183 -14.16 -1.92 19.90
N ASN A 184 -14.71 -0.77 20.31
CA ASN A 184 -14.08 0.20 21.20
C ASN A 184 -12.67 0.62 20.72
N ILE A 185 -12.55 0.92 19.43
CA ILE A 185 -11.31 1.36 18.79
C ILE A 185 -11.40 2.84 18.49
N ASN A 186 -10.50 3.62 19.08
CA ASN A 186 -10.33 5.02 18.72
C ASN A 186 -9.38 5.11 17.52
N GLU A 187 -9.92 5.41 16.34
CA GLU A 187 -9.15 5.51 15.10
C GLU A 187 -8.07 6.59 15.17
N LYS A 188 -8.38 7.73 15.81
CA LYS A 188 -7.43 8.84 15.94
C LYS A 188 -6.24 8.45 16.80
N GLU A 189 -6.47 7.85 17.96
CA GLU A 189 -5.40 7.35 18.83
C GLU A 189 -4.57 6.27 18.11
N TYR A 190 -5.22 5.39 17.37
CA TYR A 190 -4.53 4.37 16.57
C TYR A 190 -3.60 5.01 15.53
N LEU A 191 -4.04 6.04 14.82
CA LEU A 191 -3.23 6.77 13.85
C LEU A 191 -2.07 7.53 14.50
N GLU A 192 -2.30 8.17 15.65
CA GLU A 192 -1.28 8.88 16.43
C GLU A 192 -0.19 7.94 16.94
N GLU A 193 -0.57 6.73 17.40
CA GLU A 193 0.36 5.71 17.89
C GLU A 193 1.14 5.05 16.74
N LYS A 194 0.44 4.59 15.70
CA LYS A 194 1.02 3.77 14.64
C LYS A 194 1.67 4.58 13.52
N LYS A 195 1.20 5.81 13.29
CA LYS A 195 1.73 6.70 12.23
C LYS A 195 1.84 5.98 10.89
N LEU A 196 0.69 5.69 10.28
CA LEU A 196 0.62 4.84 9.09
C LEU A 196 1.15 5.52 7.83
N TYR A 197 1.06 6.85 7.76
CA TYR A 197 1.35 7.62 6.56
C TYR A 197 2.47 8.63 6.79
N LEU A 198 3.06 9.07 5.69
CA LEU A 198 4.06 10.14 5.67
C LEU A 198 3.51 11.43 6.27
N SER A 199 4.35 12.14 7.01
CA SER A 199 4.12 13.52 7.39
C SER A 199 4.64 14.47 6.31
N ARG A 200 4.19 15.75 6.34
CA ARG A 200 4.71 16.79 5.45
C ARG A 200 6.21 17.01 5.64
N ASP A 201 6.69 16.95 6.87
CA ASP A 201 8.11 17.13 7.17
C ASP A 201 8.94 15.99 6.57
N GLU A 202 8.47 14.73 6.67
CA GLU A 202 9.12 13.56 6.06
C GLU A 202 9.15 13.69 4.52
N ILE A 203 8.04 14.13 3.91
CA ILE A 203 7.95 14.39 2.47
C ILE A 203 8.94 15.50 2.07
N GLN A 204 8.98 16.61 2.80
CA GLN A 204 9.89 17.73 2.51
C GLN A 204 11.35 17.28 2.60
N GLU A 205 11.73 16.56 3.65
CA GLU A 205 13.07 16.01 3.79
C GLU A 205 13.46 15.12 2.60
N MET A 206 12.56 14.24 2.17
CA MET A 206 12.80 13.38 1.00
C MET A 206 12.96 14.21 -0.28
N MET A 207 12.13 15.23 -0.48
CA MET A 207 12.23 16.14 -1.64
C MET A 207 13.57 16.91 -1.65
N ASP A 208 14.01 17.41 -0.50
CA ASP A 208 15.29 18.13 -0.34
C ASP A 208 16.50 17.20 -0.63
N ASN A 209 16.31 15.88 -0.52
CA ASN A 209 17.29 14.86 -0.88
C ASN A 209 17.12 14.30 -2.30
N GLY A 210 16.34 14.98 -3.18
CA GLY A 210 16.24 14.65 -4.60
C GLY A 210 15.26 13.53 -4.94
N PHE A 211 14.31 13.22 -4.06
CA PHE A 211 13.22 12.31 -4.36
C PHE A 211 11.97 13.04 -4.85
N TYR A 212 11.16 12.38 -5.67
CA TYR A 212 10.04 12.99 -6.37
C TYR A 212 8.72 12.48 -5.85
N PHE A 213 7.74 13.39 -5.76
CA PHE A 213 6.39 13.08 -5.33
C PHE A 213 5.37 13.40 -6.42
N GLY A 214 4.37 12.53 -6.55
CA GLY A 214 3.23 12.68 -7.45
C GLY A 214 1.92 12.40 -6.71
N GLY A 215 0.79 12.80 -7.29
CA GLY A 215 -0.54 12.51 -6.76
C GLY A 215 -1.00 11.09 -7.10
N HIS A 216 -1.63 10.41 -6.12
CA HIS A 216 -2.28 9.10 -6.29
C HIS A 216 -3.79 9.20 -6.02
N SER A 217 -4.45 10.22 -6.57
CA SER A 217 -5.76 10.75 -6.20
C SER A 217 -5.81 11.30 -4.77
N MET A 218 -6.87 12.02 -4.42
CA MET A 218 -7.00 12.60 -3.07
C MET A 218 -7.19 11.55 -1.99
N SER A 219 -8.11 10.59 -2.21
CA SER A 219 -8.61 9.67 -1.18
C SER A 219 -8.57 8.20 -1.58
N HIS A 220 -7.86 7.86 -2.66
CA HIS A 220 -7.75 6.47 -3.17
C HIS A 220 -9.11 5.77 -3.39
N ARG A 221 -10.20 6.54 -3.57
CA ARG A 221 -11.50 5.97 -3.92
C ARG A 221 -11.49 5.53 -5.39
N PRO A 222 -12.01 4.32 -5.71
CA PRO A 222 -12.12 3.88 -7.10
C PRO A 222 -12.95 4.87 -7.92
N LEU A 223 -12.44 5.35 -9.06
CA LEU A 223 -13.13 6.36 -9.88
C LEU A 223 -14.54 5.92 -10.30
N HIS A 224 -14.76 4.62 -10.54
CA HIS A 224 -16.07 4.09 -10.89
C HIS A 224 -17.11 4.09 -9.73
N GLU A 225 -16.68 4.41 -8.50
CA GLU A 225 -17.55 4.60 -7.33
C GLU A 225 -17.87 6.08 -7.09
N LEU A 226 -17.28 7.00 -7.89
CA LEU A 226 -17.44 8.44 -7.78
C LEU A 226 -18.41 8.97 -8.85
N THR A 227 -19.11 10.06 -8.53
CA THR A 227 -19.83 10.83 -9.55
C THR A 227 -18.82 11.57 -10.43
N PHE A 228 -19.29 12.12 -11.55
CA PHE A 228 -18.42 12.89 -12.45
C PHE A 228 -17.84 14.14 -11.76
N GLU A 229 -18.61 14.78 -10.88
CA GLU A 229 -18.20 15.96 -10.12
C GLU A 229 -17.17 15.62 -9.03
N GLU A 230 -17.16 14.37 -8.53
CA GLU A 230 -16.19 13.90 -7.52
C GLU A 230 -14.88 13.40 -8.13
N GLN A 231 -14.83 13.12 -9.44
CA GLN A 231 -13.63 12.67 -10.16
C GLN A 231 -12.69 13.82 -10.49
#